data_504ee611a94b196aa9c4304b26463256
#
_entry.id   504ee611a94b196aa9c4304b26463256
#
_cell.length_a   1.000
_cell.length_b   1.000
_cell.length_c   1.000
_cell.angle_alpha   90.00
_cell.angle_beta   90.00
_cell.angle_gamma   90.00
#
_symmetry.space_group_name_H-M   'P 1'
#
loop_
_entity.id
_entity.type
_entity.pdbx_description
1 polymer ?
#
loop_
_entity_poly.entity_id
_entity_poly.type
_entity_poly.pdbx_seq_one_letter_code
_entity_poly.pdbx_strand_id
1 'polypeptide(L)'
;GGTALGESVRSLLQHDDAGQGMSPEAELLLFAASRAQHVRELIAPAIAQGQIVLCDRFLDSTTVYQGVARAIDSKKVETINQFAIGDTKPDLTILIDLSPEIGLARVHARSDGQLDRMEKEAIEFFQAVRQGYLDLAKSEPKRFLVLDGSQSVEELETQIWQKVEATFT
;
A
#
# COMPACT_ATOMS: atom_id res chain seq x y z
N GLY A 1 -7.73 -2.90 6.46
CA GLY A 1 -9.01 -2.81 6.90
C GLY A 1 -9.86 -1.63 6.61
N GLY A 2 -10.29 -0.97 7.67
CA GLY A 2 -11.20 0.19 7.58
C GLY A 2 -12.67 -0.18 7.57
N THR A 3 -13.03 -1.45 7.26
CA THR A 3 -14.40 -1.98 7.32
C THR A 3 -14.40 -3.31 8.06
N ALA A 4 -15.56 -3.76 8.56
CA ALA A 4 -15.67 -5.04 9.26
C ALA A 4 -15.19 -6.21 8.38
N LEU A 5 -15.59 -6.24 7.10
CA LEU A 5 -15.12 -7.22 6.14
C LEU A 5 -13.59 -7.08 5.90
N GLY A 6 -13.12 -5.85 5.74
CA GLY A 6 -11.70 -5.58 5.51
C GLY A 6 -10.82 -6.04 6.67
N GLU A 7 -11.25 -5.88 7.91
CA GLU A 7 -10.54 -6.38 9.10
C GLU A 7 -10.50 -7.91 9.15
N SER A 8 -11.58 -8.59 8.83
CA SER A 8 -11.61 -10.05 8.74
C SER A 8 -10.66 -10.57 7.66
N VAL A 9 -10.64 -9.94 6.50
CA VAL A 9 -9.70 -10.26 5.40
C VAL A 9 -8.25 -9.97 5.83
N ARG A 10 -8.02 -8.86 6.54
CA ARG A 10 -6.68 -8.51 7.06
C ARG A 10 -6.17 -9.57 8.04
N SER A 11 -7.02 -10.01 8.96
CA SER A 11 -6.67 -11.10 9.90
C SER A 11 -6.25 -12.36 9.16
N LEU A 12 -7.06 -12.79 8.16
CA LEU A 12 -6.74 -13.96 7.33
C LEU A 12 -5.41 -13.80 6.59
N LEU A 13 -5.14 -12.63 6.03
CA LEU A 13 -3.92 -12.36 5.25
C LEU A 13 -2.65 -12.32 6.10
N GLN A 14 -2.73 -11.89 7.36
CA GLN A 14 -1.55 -11.55 8.16
C GLN A 14 -1.32 -12.48 9.36
N HIS A 15 -2.38 -12.97 9.99
CA HIS A 15 -2.29 -13.58 11.31
C HIS A 15 -2.92 -14.97 11.41
N ASP A 16 -3.94 -15.29 10.60
CA ASP A 16 -4.68 -16.54 10.70
C ASP A 16 -3.90 -17.70 10.06
N ASP A 17 -3.87 -18.84 10.73
CA ASP A 17 -3.23 -20.06 10.23
C ASP A 17 -3.85 -20.54 8.90
N ALA A 18 -5.14 -20.27 8.66
CA ALA A 18 -5.80 -20.56 7.39
C ALA A 18 -5.20 -19.77 6.21
N GLY A 19 -4.49 -18.68 6.48
CA GLY A 19 -3.74 -17.91 5.47
C GLY A 19 -2.37 -18.50 5.13
N GLN A 20 -1.90 -19.53 5.83
CA GLN A 20 -0.61 -20.16 5.53
C GLN A 20 -0.66 -20.89 4.19
N GLY A 21 0.41 -20.75 3.38
CA GLY A 21 0.48 -21.38 2.06
C GLY A 21 -0.48 -20.79 1.02
N MET A 22 -1.05 -19.63 1.26
CA MET A 22 -1.93 -18.91 0.31
C MET A 22 -1.19 -18.65 -1.00
N SER A 23 -1.86 -18.94 -2.14
CA SER A 23 -1.29 -18.65 -3.45
C SER A 23 -1.22 -17.13 -3.69
N PRO A 24 -0.29 -16.65 -4.53
CA PRO A 24 -0.21 -15.24 -4.89
C PRO A 24 -1.52 -14.66 -5.45
N GLU A 25 -2.26 -15.46 -6.22
CA GLU A 25 -3.55 -15.06 -6.79
C GLU A 25 -4.62 -14.90 -5.70
N ALA A 26 -4.69 -15.82 -4.73
CA ALA A 26 -5.62 -15.70 -3.60
C ALA A 26 -5.29 -14.47 -2.75
N GLU A 27 -4.01 -14.20 -2.48
CA GLU A 27 -3.53 -13.01 -1.78
C GLU A 27 -3.98 -11.74 -2.51
N LEU A 28 -3.77 -11.65 -3.84
CA LEU A 28 -4.22 -10.54 -4.67
C LEU A 28 -5.72 -10.31 -4.58
N LEU A 29 -6.51 -11.36 -4.74
CA LEU A 29 -7.97 -11.27 -4.74
C LEU A 29 -8.53 -10.85 -3.37
N LEU A 30 -7.95 -11.32 -2.28
CA LEU A 30 -8.34 -10.92 -0.93
C LEU A 30 -8.02 -9.45 -0.65
N PHE A 31 -6.84 -8.97 -1.02
CA PHE A 31 -6.54 -7.54 -0.92
C PHE A 31 -7.48 -6.70 -1.78
N ALA A 32 -7.82 -7.16 -2.99
CA ALA A 32 -8.75 -6.46 -3.86
C ALA A 32 -10.18 -6.45 -3.30
N ALA A 33 -10.65 -7.55 -2.72
CA ALA A 33 -11.97 -7.63 -2.08
C ALA A 33 -12.09 -6.66 -0.88
N SER A 34 -11.08 -6.64 -0.01
CA SER A 34 -11.02 -5.68 1.11
C SER A 34 -11.05 -4.24 0.60
N ARG A 35 -10.28 -3.93 -0.44
CA ARG A 35 -10.24 -2.59 -1.04
C ARG A 35 -11.57 -2.21 -1.69
N ALA A 36 -12.21 -3.12 -2.41
CA ALA A 36 -13.49 -2.87 -3.04
C ALA A 36 -14.56 -2.50 -1.99
N GLN A 37 -14.60 -3.20 -0.86
CA GLN A 37 -15.49 -2.87 0.26
C GLN A 37 -15.16 -1.51 0.85
N HIS A 38 -13.88 -1.24 1.12
CA HIS A 38 -13.41 0.02 1.67
C HIS A 38 -13.78 1.22 0.80
N VAL A 39 -13.61 1.08 -0.51
CA VAL A 39 -13.98 2.15 -1.46
C VAL A 39 -15.48 2.43 -1.43
N ARG A 40 -16.34 1.40 -1.50
CA ARG A 40 -17.79 1.58 -1.58
C ARG A 40 -18.40 2.03 -0.26
N GLU A 41 -17.88 1.56 0.85
CA GLU A 41 -18.45 1.81 2.18
C GLU A 41 -17.97 3.13 2.78
N LEU A 42 -16.70 3.51 2.56
CA LEU A 42 -16.10 4.66 3.24
C LEU A 42 -15.56 5.72 2.27
N ILE A 43 -14.68 5.34 1.31
CA ILE A 43 -13.91 6.33 0.55
C ILE A 43 -14.81 7.10 -0.41
N ALA A 44 -15.57 6.42 -1.26
CA ALA A 44 -16.41 7.07 -2.26
C ALA A 44 -17.52 7.94 -1.63
N PRO A 45 -18.22 7.52 -0.55
CA PRO A 45 -19.14 8.40 0.16
C PRO A 45 -18.50 9.63 0.78
N ALA A 46 -17.30 9.50 1.34
CA ALA A 46 -16.56 10.64 1.91
C ALA A 46 -16.16 11.67 0.83
N ILE A 47 -15.63 11.19 -0.29
CA ILE A 47 -15.29 12.04 -1.44
C ILE A 47 -16.55 12.74 -2.00
N ALA A 48 -17.67 12.03 -2.10
CA ALA A 48 -18.94 12.61 -2.56
C ALA A 48 -19.47 13.74 -1.64
N GLN A 49 -19.01 13.75 -0.38
CA GLN A 49 -19.30 14.83 0.58
C GLN A 49 -18.25 15.94 0.58
N GLY A 50 -17.29 15.93 -0.35
CA GLY A 50 -16.22 16.91 -0.44
C GLY A 50 -15.13 16.75 0.63
N GLN A 51 -15.02 15.58 1.25
CA GLN A 51 -14.00 15.31 2.26
C GLN A 51 -12.68 14.86 1.61
N ILE A 52 -11.56 15.23 2.23
CA ILE A 52 -10.25 14.67 1.91
C ILE A 52 -10.10 13.34 2.65
N VAL A 53 -9.70 12.29 1.91
CA VAL A 53 -9.49 10.96 2.46
C VAL A 53 -8.01 10.65 2.49
N LEU A 54 -7.48 10.36 3.67
CA LEU A 54 -6.13 9.84 3.87
C LEU A 54 -6.20 8.32 4.05
N CYS A 55 -5.50 7.58 3.18
CA CYS A 55 -5.50 6.13 3.21
C CYS A 55 -4.06 5.60 3.33
N ASP A 56 -3.77 4.88 4.42
CA ASP A 56 -2.50 4.17 4.59
C ASP A 56 -2.50 2.90 3.71
N ARG A 57 -1.74 2.94 2.63
CA ARG A 57 -1.63 1.90 1.58
C ARG A 57 -2.95 1.71 0.81
N PHE A 58 -2.85 1.77 -0.50
CA PHE A 58 -4.00 1.59 -1.40
C PHE A 58 -3.63 0.70 -2.61
N LEU A 59 -4.16 0.99 -3.83
CA LEU A 59 -3.95 0.18 -5.03
C LEU A 59 -2.46 0.01 -5.40
N ASP A 60 -1.64 1.02 -5.16
CA ASP A 60 -0.21 0.99 -5.47
C ASP A 60 0.52 -0.14 -4.72
N SER A 61 0.09 -0.41 -3.48
CA SER A 61 0.63 -1.56 -2.73
C SER A 61 0.36 -2.89 -3.44
N THR A 62 -0.84 -3.09 -3.98
CA THR A 62 -1.15 -4.31 -4.73
C THR A 62 -0.37 -4.40 -6.04
N THR A 63 -0.25 -3.28 -6.76
CA THR A 63 0.55 -3.22 -7.99
C THR A 63 1.98 -3.69 -7.72
N VAL A 64 2.56 -3.26 -6.62
CA VAL A 64 3.96 -3.55 -6.28
C VAL A 64 4.12 -4.91 -5.59
N TYR A 65 3.37 -5.19 -4.54
CA TYR A 65 3.53 -6.42 -3.75
C TYR A 65 3.11 -7.66 -4.55
N GLN A 66 1.92 -7.65 -5.14
CA GLN A 66 1.41 -8.80 -5.89
C GLN A 66 1.88 -8.77 -7.34
N GLY A 67 1.91 -7.62 -7.99
CA GLY A 67 2.36 -7.49 -9.38
C GLY A 67 3.86 -7.71 -9.51
N VAL A 68 4.68 -6.90 -8.84
CA VAL A 68 6.14 -6.94 -9.00
C VAL A 68 6.75 -8.05 -8.15
N ALA A 69 6.57 -8.03 -6.82
CA ALA A 69 7.29 -8.93 -5.92
C ALA A 69 6.77 -10.38 -5.95
N ARG A 70 5.47 -10.60 -6.20
CA ARG A 70 4.91 -11.96 -6.46
C ARG A 70 4.94 -12.34 -7.94
N ALA A 71 5.42 -11.48 -8.83
CA ALA A 71 5.52 -11.72 -10.27
C ALA A 71 4.19 -12.09 -10.96
N ILE A 72 3.06 -11.56 -10.48
CA ILE A 72 1.77 -11.70 -11.17
C ILE A 72 1.74 -10.76 -12.38
N ASP A 73 1.17 -11.22 -13.48
CA ASP A 73 1.02 -10.44 -14.71
C ASP A 73 0.41 -9.06 -14.43
N SER A 74 1.11 -8.01 -14.85
CA SER A 74 0.76 -6.62 -14.53
C SER A 74 -0.61 -6.20 -15.06
N LYS A 75 -1.03 -6.71 -16.24
CA LYS A 75 -2.35 -6.41 -16.82
C LYS A 75 -3.47 -7.01 -16.00
N LYS A 76 -3.27 -8.22 -15.45
CA LYS A 76 -4.25 -8.85 -14.54
C LYS A 76 -4.38 -8.05 -13.26
N VAL A 77 -3.26 -7.65 -12.66
CA VAL A 77 -3.23 -6.84 -11.44
C VAL A 77 -3.92 -5.49 -11.67
N GLU A 78 -3.62 -4.82 -12.78
CA GLU A 78 -4.25 -3.55 -13.17
C GLU A 78 -5.77 -3.70 -13.33
N THR A 79 -6.23 -4.74 -14.03
CA THR A 79 -7.66 -5.02 -14.24
C THR A 79 -8.37 -5.25 -12.90
N ILE A 80 -7.79 -6.04 -11.99
CA ILE A 80 -8.36 -6.32 -10.68
C ILE A 80 -8.36 -5.07 -9.80
N ASN A 81 -7.28 -4.29 -9.82
CA ASN A 81 -7.21 -3.02 -9.11
C ASN A 81 -8.29 -2.05 -9.61
N GLN A 82 -8.40 -1.86 -10.93
CA GLN A 82 -9.40 -0.97 -11.52
C GLN A 82 -10.83 -1.39 -11.16
N PHE A 83 -11.12 -2.70 -11.20
CA PHE A 83 -12.41 -3.21 -10.77
C PHE A 83 -12.70 -2.92 -9.29
N ALA A 84 -11.70 -3.10 -8.44
CA ALA A 84 -11.83 -2.88 -7.00
C ALA A 84 -12.07 -1.40 -6.66
N ILE A 85 -11.31 -0.48 -7.26
CA ILE A 85 -11.39 0.95 -6.94
C ILE A 85 -12.46 1.72 -7.70
N GLY A 86 -12.89 1.23 -8.89
CA GLY A 86 -13.74 2.01 -9.80
C GLY A 86 -13.05 3.31 -10.19
N ASP A 87 -13.74 4.44 -10.06
CA ASP A 87 -13.21 5.77 -10.40
C ASP A 87 -12.41 6.42 -9.25
N THR A 88 -12.22 5.70 -8.14
CA THR A 88 -11.53 6.22 -6.95
C THR A 88 -10.01 6.00 -7.05
N LYS A 89 -9.35 6.79 -7.89
CA LYS A 89 -7.88 6.80 -7.96
C LYS A 89 -7.32 7.91 -7.04
N PRO A 90 -6.22 7.67 -6.30
CA PRO A 90 -5.59 8.72 -5.48
C PRO A 90 -5.12 9.91 -6.32
N ASP A 91 -5.38 11.13 -5.85
CA ASP A 91 -4.85 12.36 -6.45
C ASP A 91 -3.38 12.55 -6.11
N LEU A 92 -2.97 12.11 -4.92
CA LEU A 92 -1.59 12.18 -4.43
C LEU A 92 -1.22 10.90 -3.71
N THR A 93 -0.05 10.34 -4.03
CA THR A 93 0.59 9.25 -3.27
C THR A 93 1.91 9.75 -2.70
N ILE A 94 2.06 9.67 -1.39
CA ILE A 94 3.31 9.98 -0.68
C ILE A 94 4.08 8.67 -0.51
N LEU A 95 5.26 8.60 -1.09
CA LEU A 95 6.17 7.47 -0.96
C LEU A 95 7.37 7.89 -0.09
N ILE A 96 7.44 7.32 1.10
CA ILE A 96 8.60 7.47 2.00
C ILE A 96 9.58 6.34 1.66
N ASP A 97 10.61 6.67 0.88
CA ASP A 97 11.60 5.70 0.42
C ASP A 97 12.66 5.44 1.49
N LEU A 98 12.88 4.17 1.79
CA LEU A 98 13.90 3.73 2.72
C LEU A 98 14.52 2.42 2.22
N SER A 99 15.82 2.19 2.50
CA SER A 99 16.41 0.91 2.14
C SER A 99 15.74 -0.23 2.94
N PRO A 100 15.51 -1.39 2.31
CA PRO A 100 14.90 -2.54 2.98
C PRO A 100 15.64 -2.97 4.24
N GLU A 101 16.97 -2.86 4.25
CA GLU A 101 17.83 -3.22 5.38
C GLU A 101 17.47 -2.37 6.62
N ILE A 102 17.33 -1.04 6.43
CA ILE A 102 16.96 -0.12 7.52
C ILE A 102 15.50 -0.36 7.92
N GLY A 103 14.61 -0.54 6.94
CA GLY A 103 13.19 -0.82 7.19
C GLY A 103 13.00 -2.08 8.03
N LEU A 104 13.62 -3.20 7.65
CA LEU A 104 13.55 -4.46 8.38
C LEU A 104 14.17 -4.36 9.78
N ALA A 105 15.31 -3.66 9.91
CA ALA A 105 15.90 -3.42 11.23
C ALA A 105 14.95 -2.67 12.17
N ARG A 106 14.21 -1.68 11.67
CA ARG A 106 13.17 -0.96 12.43
C ARG A 106 11.99 -1.88 12.80
N VAL A 107 11.54 -2.74 11.89
CA VAL A 107 10.47 -3.73 12.14
C VAL A 107 10.91 -4.69 13.26
N HIS A 108 12.08 -5.29 13.14
CA HIS A 108 12.61 -6.20 14.16
C HIS A 108 12.75 -5.54 15.54
N ALA A 109 13.16 -4.27 15.58
CA ALA A 109 13.31 -3.55 16.85
C ALA A 109 11.97 -3.26 17.56
N ARG A 110 10.86 -3.13 16.82
CA ARG A 110 9.53 -2.82 17.41
C ARG A 110 8.66 -4.05 17.69
N SER A 111 8.94 -5.18 17.04
CA SER A 111 8.00 -6.32 16.98
C SER A 111 8.19 -7.34 18.12
N ASP A 112 9.16 -7.16 19.03
CA ASP A 112 9.53 -8.16 20.06
C ASP A 112 9.63 -9.59 19.48
N GLY A 113 10.01 -9.72 18.20
CA GLY A 113 10.13 -10.99 17.47
C GLY A 113 8.82 -11.54 16.90
N GLN A 114 7.70 -10.85 17.04
CA GLN A 114 6.42 -11.24 16.45
C GLN A 114 6.23 -10.55 15.08
N LEU A 115 6.67 -11.22 14.02
CA LEU A 115 6.49 -10.75 12.64
C LEU A 115 5.20 -11.33 12.04
N ASP A 116 4.48 -10.51 11.28
CA ASP A 116 3.37 -10.99 10.47
C ASP A 116 3.87 -11.81 9.27
N ARG A 117 2.93 -12.41 8.50
CA ARG A 117 3.26 -13.25 7.34
C ARG A 117 4.05 -12.48 6.28
N MET A 118 3.74 -11.22 6.06
CA MET A 118 4.43 -10.39 5.06
C MET A 118 5.81 -9.94 5.55
N GLU A 119 5.95 -9.65 6.84
CA GLU A 119 7.22 -9.22 7.44
C GLU A 119 8.26 -10.36 7.50
N LYS A 120 7.84 -11.61 7.33
CA LYS A 120 8.70 -12.80 7.26
C LYS A 120 9.32 -13.05 5.87
N GLU A 121 8.97 -12.27 4.87
CA GLU A 121 9.54 -12.43 3.53
C GLU A 121 11.04 -12.13 3.50
N ALA A 122 11.74 -12.71 2.52
CA ALA A 122 13.18 -12.49 2.35
C ALA A 122 13.49 -11.06 1.90
N ILE A 123 14.73 -10.63 2.13
CA ILE A 123 15.18 -9.25 1.81
C ILE A 123 14.98 -8.91 0.32
N GLU A 124 15.17 -9.89 -0.56
CA GLU A 124 15.01 -9.74 -2.01
C GLU A 124 13.57 -9.35 -2.38
N PHE A 125 12.58 -9.86 -1.64
CA PHE A 125 11.19 -9.47 -1.81
C PHE A 125 11.00 -7.97 -1.53
N PHE A 126 11.56 -7.45 -0.44
CA PHE A 126 11.46 -6.02 -0.11
C PHE A 126 12.28 -5.14 -1.03
N GLN A 127 13.40 -5.64 -1.57
CA GLN A 127 14.16 -4.94 -2.61
C GLN A 127 13.34 -4.80 -3.89
N ALA A 128 12.64 -5.87 -4.31
CA ALA A 128 11.73 -5.82 -5.45
C ALA A 128 10.53 -4.88 -5.19
N VAL A 129 9.97 -4.89 -3.97
CA VAL A 129 8.91 -3.96 -3.54
C VAL A 129 9.39 -2.51 -3.65
N ARG A 130 10.54 -2.17 -3.07
CA ARG A 130 11.10 -0.82 -3.15
C ARG A 130 11.30 -0.37 -4.59
N GLN A 131 11.95 -1.21 -5.41
CA GLN A 131 12.18 -0.89 -6.81
C GLN A 131 10.87 -0.68 -7.57
N GLY A 132 9.87 -1.54 -7.33
CA GLY A 132 8.55 -1.41 -7.94
C GLY A 132 7.86 -0.08 -7.60
N TYR A 133 7.94 0.39 -6.35
CA TYR A 133 7.41 1.71 -5.97
C TYR A 133 8.16 2.86 -6.64
N LEU A 134 9.48 2.80 -6.71
CA LEU A 134 10.28 3.83 -7.38
C LEU A 134 9.99 3.89 -8.88
N ASP A 135 9.78 2.75 -9.54
CA ASP A 135 9.46 2.70 -10.95
C ASP A 135 8.02 3.20 -11.21
N LEU A 136 7.07 2.87 -10.33
CA LEU A 136 5.72 3.40 -10.38
C LEU A 136 5.72 4.92 -10.19
N ALA A 137 6.48 5.44 -9.23
CA ALA A 137 6.62 6.88 -9.00
C ALA A 137 7.21 7.61 -10.23
N LYS A 138 8.19 7.01 -10.90
CA LYS A 138 8.76 7.55 -12.14
C LYS A 138 7.75 7.55 -13.29
N SER A 139 6.87 6.56 -13.36
CA SER A 139 5.84 6.47 -14.40
C SER A 139 4.68 7.46 -14.19
N GLU A 140 4.41 7.85 -12.93
CA GLU A 140 3.34 8.77 -12.56
C GLU A 140 3.85 9.98 -11.73
N PRO A 141 4.81 10.77 -12.24
CA PRO A 141 5.52 11.78 -11.43
C PRO A 141 4.61 12.93 -10.93
N LYS A 142 3.45 13.13 -11.54
CA LYS A 142 2.49 14.14 -11.09
C LYS A 142 1.70 13.69 -9.86
N ARG A 143 1.50 12.38 -9.71
CA ARG A 143 0.74 11.77 -8.61
C ARG A 143 1.61 11.39 -7.42
N PHE A 144 2.88 11.12 -7.62
CA PHE A 144 3.79 10.70 -6.56
C PHE A 144 4.65 11.85 -6.01
N LEU A 145 4.73 11.91 -4.69
CA LEU A 145 5.78 12.62 -3.94
C LEU A 145 6.69 11.57 -3.31
N VAL A 146 7.95 11.52 -3.74
CA VAL A 146 8.96 10.61 -3.16
C VAL A 146 9.81 11.39 -2.17
N LEU A 147 9.90 10.90 -0.94
CA LEU A 147 10.64 11.49 0.17
C LEU A 147 11.67 10.51 0.70
N ASP A 148 12.80 11.01 1.18
CA ASP A 148 13.83 10.23 1.82
C ASP A 148 13.42 9.88 3.27
N GLY A 149 13.11 8.60 3.52
CA GLY A 149 12.69 8.08 4.81
C GLY A 149 13.78 8.05 5.91
N SER A 150 15.00 8.52 5.60
CA SER A 150 16.06 8.73 6.60
C SER A 150 15.96 10.08 7.30
N GLN A 151 15.17 11.03 6.78
CA GLN A 151 14.92 12.34 7.36
C GLN A 151 14.12 12.24 8.67
N SER A 152 14.14 13.33 9.45
CA SER A 152 13.32 13.42 10.66
C SER A 152 11.82 13.50 10.33
N VAL A 153 10.99 13.19 11.32
CA VAL A 153 9.52 13.27 11.18
C VAL A 153 9.09 14.70 10.84
N GLU A 154 9.70 15.70 11.47
CA GLU A 154 9.40 17.11 11.27
C GLU A 154 9.75 17.60 9.85
N GLU A 155 10.88 17.12 9.30
CA GLU A 155 11.28 17.42 7.93
C GLU A 155 10.32 16.81 6.92
N LEU A 156 9.95 15.53 7.14
CA LEU A 156 8.98 14.82 6.29
C LEU A 156 7.60 15.49 6.37
N GLU A 157 7.12 15.80 7.56
CA GLU A 157 5.84 16.50 7.78
C GLU A 157 5.79 17.81 6.99
N THR A 158 6.84 18.63 7.10
CA THR A 158 6.93 19.92 6.40
C THR A 158 6.80 19.74 4.88
N GLN A 159 7.53 18.78 4.29
CA GLN A 159 7.50 18.53 2.86
C GLN A 159 6.15 17.96 2.39
N ILE A 160 5.56 17.06 3.19
CA ILE A 160 4.24 16.50 2.93
C ILE A 160 3.19 17.60 2.92
N TRP A 161 3.20 18.46 3.95
CA TRP A 161 2.22 19.52 4.10
C TRP A 161 2.28 20.54 2.96
N GLN A 162 3.48 20.96 2.57
CA GLN A 162 3.67 21.85 1.41
C GLN A 162 3.07 21.25 0.12
N LYS A 163 3.26 19.93 -0.08
CA LYS A 163 2.71 19.25 -1.25
C LYS A 163 1.19 19.12 -1.20
N VAL A 164 0.63 18.82 -0.03
CA VAL A 164 -0.82 18.73 0.19
C VAL A 164 -1.49 20.09 -0.07
N GLU A 165 -0.96 21.17 0.50
CA GLU A 165 -1.47 22.53 0.24
C GLU A 165 -1.44 22.86 -1.25
N ALA A 166 -0.32 22.62 -1.92
CA ALA A 166 -0.20 22.89 -3.36
C ALA A 166 -1.08 21.99 -4.26
N THR A 167 -1.62 20.91 -3.73
CA THR A 167 -2.46 19.97 -4.51
C THR A 167 -3.95 20.24 -4.31
N PHE A 168 -4.37 20.66 -3.11
CA PHE A 168 -5.78 20.73 -2.72
C PHE A 168 -6.27 22.16 -2.37
N THR A 169 -5.42 23.17 -2.44
CA THR A 169 -5.76 24.59 -2.33
C THR A 169 -5.57 25.32 -3.64
#